data_b5591a6068ec1660509a84252071a177
#
_entry.id   b5591a6068ec1660509a84252071a177
#
_cell.length_a   1.000
_cell.length_b   1.000
_cell.length_c   1.000
_cell.angle_alpha   90.00
_cell.angle_beta   90.00
_cell.angle_gamma   90.00
#
_symmetry.space_group_name_H-M   'P 1'
#
loop_
_entity.id
_entity.type
_entity.pdbx_description
1 polymer ?
#
loop_
_entity_poly.entity_id
_entity_poly.type
_entity_poly.pdbx_seq_one_letter_code
_entity_poly.pdbx_strand_id
1 'polypeptide(L)'
;MLEISDSIRNLDEDDISDNIYHYLYNTKHLLSLIKKGINKDDPLYLSSYRSFEGEVFENFIYEKLLRYAQDCDEIDKFILKGFHQNKEKAYANTLSISEKAQIVYRTKSKEISEFDAMFITKNNELYFVEMTLVKSVLKLRKRLRKKKALLEIIFPKYEIKALIILNEGATGVRQFPSYCKVWFTKEFSAKNVLEHIINNKVGKLEKRVKINSSKMIEAHTLKLHPFRYYNTMTWITKTLRSHKKHILDMYFLMNHKIQRYHDLYNKFYIGYLDIGDAREILNLNEDEYNNQQRVVVAIEKKHSDEIVLTYYIQKTRKNLFLYSFTENGSITKEKKDPYGITVTEVYHINKMMGDEYRLTPSNISTIKKLLRENFVKTKYLHKP
;
A
#
# COMPACT_ATOMS: atom_id res chain seq x y z
N MET A 1 -17.25 -20.19 9.61
CA MET A 1 -16.25 -19.08 9.87
C MET A 1 -14.89 -19.55 9.40
N LEU A 2 -14.20 -18.81 8.54
CA LEU A 2 -12.88 -19.20 8.02
C LEU A 2 -11.90 -19.49 9.17
N GLU A 3 -11.43 -20.72 9.30
CA GLU A 3 -10.48 -21.14 10.32
C GLU A 3 -9.17 -21.59 9.66
N ILE A 4 -8.07 -21.40 10.36
CA ILE A 4 -6.76 -21.86 9.88
C ILE A 4 -6.74 -23.39 9.90
N SER A 5 -6.34 -24.02 8.80
CA SER A 5 -6.10 -25.47 8.79
C SER A 5 -4.79 -25.82 9.51
N ASP A 6 -4.71 -27.04 10.02
CA ASP A 6 -3.48 -27.52 10.67
C ASP A 6 -2.30 -27.55 9.70
N SER A 7 -2.53 -27.87 8.44
CA SER A 7 -1.52 -27.83 7.38
C SER A 7 -0.91 -26.43 7.18
N ILE A 8 -1.72 -25.36 7.21
CA ILE A 8 -1.24 -23.97 7.14
C ILE A 8 -0.53 -23.60 8.45
N ARG A 9 -1.11 -23.95 9.59
CA ARG A 9 -0.56 -23.63 10.92
C ARG A 9 0.82 -24.23 11.13
N ASN A 10 0.96 -25.52 10.77
CA ASN A 10 2.19 -26.29 10.97
C ASN A 10 3.22 -26.08 9.86
N LEU A 11 2.85 -25.40 8.76
CA LEU A 11 3.71 -25.23 7.58
C LEU A 11 4.12 -26.57 6.95
N ASP A 12 3.17 -27.51 6.83
CA ASP A 12 3.44 -28.81 6.23
C ASP A 12 3.79 -28.67 4.76
N GLU A 13 4.88 -29.32 4.32
CA GLU A 13 5.45 -29.15 2.96
C GLU A 13 4.96 -30.22 1.95
N ASP A 14 4.47 -31.36 2.41
CA ASP A 14 4.27 -32.59 1.63
C ASP A 14 3.45 -32.43 0.34
N ASP A 15 2.51 -31.46 0.32
CA ASP A 15 1.61 -31.23 -0.82
C ASP A 15 2.02 -30.08 -1.74
N ILE A 16 3.05 -29.31 -1.39
CA ILE A 16 3.44 -28.08 -2.13
C ILE A 16 4.92 -28.00 -2.49
N SER A 17 5.75 -28.93 -2.01
CA SER A 17 7.21 -28.90 -2.17
C SER A 17 7.63 -28.67 -3.62
N ASP A 18 7.05 -29.41 -4.57
CA ASP A 18 7.40 -29.29 -5.99
C ASP A 18 7.08 -27.91 -6.56
N ASN A 19 6.00 -27.28 -6.10
CA ASN A 19 5.59 -25.97 -6.60
C ASN A 19 6.45 -24.83 -6.05
N ILE A 20 6.91 -24.92 -4.82
CA ILE A 20 7.73 -23.86 -4.18
C ILE A 20 9.05 -23.64 -4.92
N TYR A 21 9.66 -24.69 -5.46
CA TYR A 21 10.89 -24.57 -6.22
C TYR A 21 10.75 -23.97 -7.62
N HIS A 22 9.51 -23.80 -8.11
CA HIS A 22 9.22 -23.22 -9.42
C HIS A 22 8.97 -21.72 -9.41
N TYR A 23 8.86 -21.08 -8.24
CA TYR A 23 8.73 -19.63 -8.17
C TYR A 23 10.04 -18.91 -8.51
N LEU A 24 9.92 -17.75 -9.15
CA LEU A 24 11.06 -16.90 -9.45
C LEU A 24 11.34 -15.98 -8.26
N TYR A 25 12.32 -16.32 -7.46
CA TYR A 25 12.76 -15.54 -6.32
C TYR A 25 13.84 -14.53 -6.69
N ASN A 26 13.83 -13.36 -6.05
CA ASN A 26 14.86 -12.35 -6.25
C ASN A 26 16.13 -12.68 -5.45
N THR A 27 16.88 -13.67 -5.93
CA THR A 27 18.09 -14.19 -5.25
C THR A 27 19.39 -13.57 -5.71
N LYS A 28 19.39 -12.75 -6.78
CA LYS A 28 20.63 -12.28 -7.44
C LYS A 28 21.63 -11.64 -6.47
N HIS A 29 21.13 -10.76 -5.59
CA HIS A 29 22.01 -10.09 -4.62
C HIS A 29 22.50 -11.05 -3.54
N LEU A 30 21.62 -11.87 -2.98
CA LEU A 30 21.96 -12.88 -1.96
C LEU A 30 23.00 -13.87 -2.48
N LEU A 31 22.83 -14.43 -3.67
CA LEU A 31 23.79 -15.33 -4.29
C LEU A 31 25.15 -14.66 -4.56
N SER A 32 25.16 -13.36 -4.88
CA SER A 32 26.40 -12.59 -5.03
C SER A 32 27.14 -12.47 -3.71
N LEU A 33 26.46 -12.24 -2.59
CA LEU A 33 27.06 -12.18 -1.26
C LEU A 33 27.62 -13.53 -0.84
N ILE A 34 26.89 -14.61 -1.11
CA ILE A 34 27.36 -16.01 -0.84
C ILE A 34 28.64 -16.31 -1.62
N LYS A 35 28.67 -15.99 -2.92
CA LYS A 35 29.86 -16.18 -3.76
C LYS A 35 31.08 -15.41 -3.27
N LYS A 36 30.90 -14.26 -2.67
CA LYS A 36 31.96 -13.43 -2.08
C LYS A 36 32.40 -13.92 -0.70
N GLY A 37 31.77 -14.96 -0.15
CA GLY A 37 32.10 -15.48 1.17
C GLY A 37 31.73 -14.54 2.32
N ILE A 38 30.73 -13.63 2.10
CA ILE A 38 30.29 -12.73 3.14
C ILE A 38 29.68 -13.53 4.29
N ASN A 39 30.06 -13.16 5.51
CA ASN A 39 29.56 -13.83 6.72
C ASN A 39 28.04 -13.75 6.80
N LYS A 40 27.39 -14.82 7.29
CA LYS A 40 25.94 -14.88 7.49
C LYS A 40 25.42 -13.87 8.51
N ASP A 41 26.27 -13.41 9.43
CA ASP A 41 25.94 -12.39 10.43
C ASP A 41 26.10 -10.95 9.91
N ASP A 42 26.63 -10.78 8.70
CA ASP A 42 26.74 -9.46 8.08
C ASP A 42 25.36 -8.83 7.85
N PRO A 43 25.16 -7.55 8.21
CA PRO A 43 23.87 -6.86 8.03
C PRO A 43 23.33 -6.90 6.59
N LEU A 44 24.20 -6.85 5.57
CA LEU A 44 23.78 -6.94 4.16
C LEU A 44 23.29 -8.35 3.82
N TYR A 45 23.99 -9.39 4.31
CA TYR A 45 23.56 -10.77 4.15
C TYR A 45 22.21 -10.99 4.84
N LEU A 46 22.09 -10.63 6.11
CA LEU A 46 20.87 -10.78 6.88
C LEU A 46 19.67 -10.04 6.26
N SER A 47 19.89 -8.83 5.74
CA SER A 47 18.84 -8.08 5.07
C SER A 47 18.39 -8.77 3.77
N SER A 48 19.35 -9.25 2.97
CA SER A 48 19.06 -9.94 1.71
C SER A 48 18.38 -11.29 1.95
N TYR A 49 18.84 -12.03 2.96
CA TYR A 49 18.24 -13.31 3.33
C TYR A 49 16.80 -13.13 3.84
N ARG A 50 16.54 -12.16 4.70
CA ARG A 50 15.19 -11.87 5.21
C ARG A 50 14.23 -11.46 4.08
N SER A 51 14.72 -10.72 3.09
CA SER A 51 13.89 -10.38 1.92
C SER A 51 13.54 -11.63 1.11
N PHE A 52 14.51 -12.50 0.85
CA PHE A 52 14.30 -13.77 0.19
C PHE A 52 13.35 -14.68 0.98
N GLU A 53 13.58 -14.83 2.28
CA GLU A 53 12.75 -15.65 3.17
C GLU A 53 11.28 -15.16 3.19
N GLY A 54 11.06 -13.84 3.16
CA GLY A 54 9.73 -13.25 3.02
C GLY A 54 9.05 -13.64 1.70
N GLU A 55 9.76 -13.58 0.57
CA GLU A 55 9.22 -14.00 -0.74
C GLU A 55 8.86 -15.49 -0.76
N VAL A 56 9.72 -16.34 -0.16
CA VAL A 56 9.45 -17.78 -0.06
C VAL A 56 8.22 -18.04 0.80
N PHE A 57 8.13 -17.38 1.96
CA PHE A 57 6.99 -17.51 2.85
C PHE A 57 5.66 -17.11 2.18
N GLU A 58 5.65 -15.98 1.45
CA GLU A 58 4.46 -15.52 0.71
C GLU A 58 3.99 -16.56 -0.31
N ASN A 59 4.91 -17.15 -1.07
CA ASN A 59 4.57 -18.17 -2.06
C ASN A 59 4.17 -19.50 -1.42
N PHE A 60 4.84 -19.88 -0.32
CA PHE A 60 4.49 -21.05 0.47
C PHE A 60 3.06 -20.99 0.98
N ILE A 61 2.73 -19.90 1.68
CA ILE A 61 1.38 -19.70 2.21
C ILE A 61 0.36 -19.57 1.08
N TYR A 62 0.72 -18.93 -0.05
CA TYR A 62 -0.18 -18.86 -1.21
C TYR A 62 -0.54 -20.27 -1.74
N GLU A 63 0.44 -21.15 -1.89
CA GLU A 63 0.19 -22.55 -2.31
C GLU A 63 -0.70 -23.30 -1.33
N LYS A 64 -0.49 -23.11 -0.04
CA LYS A 64 -1.34 -23.68 1.00
C LYS A 64 -2.79 -23.15 0.96
N LEU A 65 -2.93 -21.82 0.80
CA LEU A 65 -4.26 -21.20 0.67
C LEU A 65 -4.99 -21.64 -0.59
N LEU A 66 -4.27 -21.88 -1.68
CA LEU A 66 -4.84 -22.35 -2.94
C LEU A 66 -5.49 -23.73 -2.75
N ARG A 67 -4.79 -24.64 -2.05
CA ARG A 67 -5.33 -25.97 -1.71
C ARG A 67 -6.46 -25.87 -0.71
N TYR A 68 -6.28 -25.12 0.35
CA TYR A 68 -7.33 -24.84 1.33
C TYR A 68 -8.61 -24.33 0.65
N ALA A 69 -8.49 -23.45 -0.34
CA ALA A 69 -9.66 -22.92 -1.05
C ALA A 69 -10.39 -23.96 -1.90
N GLN A 70 -9.72 -25.01 -2.38
CA GLN A 70 -10.40 -26.11 -3.10
C GLN A 70 -11.40 -26.82 -2.21
N ASP A 71 -10.98 -27.12 -0.97
CA ASP A 71 -11.72 -27.97 -0.04
C ASP A 71 -12.66 -27.16 0.88
N CYS A 72 -12.38 -25.87 1.08
CA CYS A 72 -13.16 -25.01 1.95
C CYS A 72 -14.49 -24.60 1.32
N ASP A 73 -15.60 -25.03 1.90
CA ASP A 73 -16.95 -24.71 1.40
C ASP A 73 -17.32 -23.23 1.52
N GLU A 74 -16.69 -22.49 2.41
CA GLU A 74 -16.95 -21.05 2.59
C GLU A 74 -16.38 -20.20 1.44
N ILE A 75 -15.32 -20.67 0.76
CA ILE A 75 -14.69 -19.96 -0.36
C ILE A 75 -15.44 -20.28 -1.65
N ASP A 76 -15.96 -19.24 -2.28
CA ASP A 76 -16.61 -19.30 -3.59
C ASP A 76 -15.60 -19.16 -4.73
N LYS A 77 -14.68 -18.18 -4.62
CA LYS A 77 -13.69 -17.90 -5.65
C LYS A 77 -12.34 -17.57 -5.04
N PHE A 78 -11.27 -18.09 -5.66
CA PHE A 78 -9.88 -17.80 -5.31
C PHE A 78 -9.14 -17.28 -6.53
N ILE A 79 -8.36 -16.19 -6.38
CA ILE A 79 -7.69 -15.53 -7.49
C ILE A 79 -6.31 -16.14 -7.72
N LEU A 80 -6.09 -16.62 -8.94
CA LEU A 80 -4.83 -17.22 -9.34
C LEU A 80 -3.72 -16.16 -9.52
N LYS A 81 -2.50 -16.51 -9.10
CA LYS A 81 -1.27 -15.77 -9.36
C LYS A 81 -0.12 -16.72 -9.74
N GLY A 82 1.02 -16.15 -10.08
CA GLY A 82 2.21 -16.93 -10.40
C GLY A 82 2.03 -17.75 -11.68
N PHE A 83 2.50 -18.98 -11.63
CA PHE A 83 2.42 -19.90 -12.76
C PHE A 83 1.07 -20.63 -12.89
N HIS A 84 0.16 -20.46 -11.91
CA HIS A 84 -1.19 -21.04 -11.96
C HIS A 84 -2.10 -20.31 -12.95
N GLN A 85 -1.79 -19.06 -13.27
CA GLN A 85 -2.56 -18.28 -14.22
C GLN A 85 -2.01 -18.35 -15.64
N ASN A 86 -2.83 -17.97 -16.62
CA ASN A 86 -2.39 -17.78 -17.99
C ASN A 86 -1.68 -16.43 -18.15
N LYS A 87 -0.68 -16.36 -19.06
CA LYS A 87 0.01 -15.11 -19.36
C LYS A 87 -0.94 -14.16 -20.08
N GLU A 88 -1.27 -13.05 -19.44
CA GLU A 88 -2.12 -12.02 -20.02
C GLU A 88 -1.46 -10.66 -20.02
N LYS A 89 -1.93 -9.80 -20.95
CA LYS A 89 -1.55 -8.39 -20.96
C LYS A 89 -2.15 -7.69 -19.75
N ALA A 90 -1.30 -7.03 -18.96
CA ALA A 90 -1.74 -6.19 -17.88
C ALA A 90 -2.39 -4.91 -18.41
N TYR A 91 -3.68 -4.71 -18.13
CA TYR A 91 -4.41 -3.52 -18.53
C TYR A 91 -4.36 -2.45 -17.43
N ALA A 92 -4.39 -1.17 -17.84
CA ALA A 92 -4.42 -0.06 -16.91
C ALA A 92 -5.79 0.09 -16.25
N ASN A 93 -5.79 0.47 -14.96
CA ASN A 93 -6.95 0.67 -14.09
C ASN A 93 -7.80 -0.61 -13.93
N THR A 94 -7.14 -1.75 -13.95
CA THR A 94 -7.74 -3.06 -13.68
C THR A 94 -6.94 -3.81 -12.62
N LEU A 95 -7.55 -4.86 -12.09
CA LEU A 95 -6.83 -5.88 -11.35
C LEU A 95 -6.17 -6.83 -12.36
N SER A 96 -4.88 -7.03 -12.23
CA SER A 96 -4.09 -7.83 -13.16
C SER A 96 -2.90 -8.46 -12.45
N ILE A 97 -2.10 -9.22 -13.17
CA ILE A 97 -0.87 -9.79 -12.63
C ILE A 97 0.33 -8.97 -13.10
N SER A 98 1.24 -8.67 -12.18
CA SER A 98 2.49 -7.96 -12.47
C SER A 98 3.50 -8.86 -13.19
N GLU A 99 4.60 -8.26 -13.68
CA GLU A 99 5.75 -8.99 -14.23
C GLU A 99 6.37 -9.96 -13.21
N LYS A 100 6.23 -9.66 -11.92
CA LYS A 100 6.65 -10.52 -10.81
C LYS A 100 5.60 -11.57 -10.41
N ALA A 101 4.57 -11.71 -11.22
CA ALA A 101 3.48 -12.67 -11.00
C ALA A 101 2.65 -12.42 -9.72
N GLN A 102 2.58 -11.18 -9.25
CA GLN A 102 1.76 -10.76 -8.10
C GLN A 102 0.44 -10.14 -8.55
N ILE A 103 -0.61 -10.28 -7.73
CA ILE A 103 -1.91 -9.63 -7.97
C ILE A 103 -1.77 -8.15 -7.70
N VAL A 104 -2.02 -7.31 -8.71
CA VAL A 104 -1.85 -5.86 -8.59
C VAL A 104 -3.02 -5.08 -9.18
N TYR A 105 -3.34 -3.96 -8.55
CA TYR A 105 -4.09 -2.90 -9.21
C TYR A 105 -3.09 -1.86 -9.72
N ARG A 106 -3.07 -1.63 -11.04
CA ARG A 106 -2.12 -0.71 -11.67
C ARG A 106 -2.82 0.36 -12.49
N THR A 107 -2.19 1.52 -12.56
CA THR A 107 -2.49 2.55 -13.57
C THR A 107 -1.67 2.30 -14.83
N LYS A 108 -1.79 3.19 -15.81
CA LYS A 108 -0.98 3.09 -17.04
C LYS A 108 0.53 3.04 -16.77
N SER A 109 1.00 3.74 -15.74
CA SER A 109 2.43 3.96 -15.47
C SER A 109 2.93 3.43 -14.12
N LYS A 110 2.03 2.99 -13.21
CA LYS A 110 2.42 2.61 -11.84
C LYS A 110 1.47 1.58 -11.22
N GLU A 111 2.05 0.66 -10.48
CA GLU A 111 1.33 -0.21 -9.56
C GLU A 111 0.94 0.58 -8.30
N ILE A 112 -0.36 0.58 -8.02
CA ILE A 112 -0.94 1.33 -6.89
C ILE A 112 -1.00 0.48 -5.63
N SER A 113 -1.32 -0.79 -5.81
CA SER A 113 -1.44 -1.76 -4.72
C SER A 113 -1.13 -3.16 -5.24
N GLU A 114 -0.47 -3.94 -4.40
CA GLU A 114 -0.15 -5.35 -4.57
C GLU A 114 -0.88 -6.14 -3.49
N PHE A 115 -1.29 -7.37 -3.81
CA PHE A 115 -1.99 -8.28 -2.90
C PHE A 115 -1.33 -9.65 -2.96
N ASP A 116 -1.00 -10.22 -1.81
CA ASP A 116 -0.30 -11.50 -1.73
C ASP A 116 -1.21 -12.66 -2.13
N ALA A 117 -2.49 -12.59 -1.77
CA ALA A 117 -3.57 -13.42 -2.30
C ALA A 117 -4.92 -12.68 -2.16
N MET A 118 -5.93 -13.15 -2.89
CA MET A 118 -7.31 -12.66 -2.78
C MET A 118 -8.29 -13.79 -3.00
N PHE A 119 -9.41 -13.77 -2.28
CA PHE A 119 -10.52 -14.70 -2.47
C PHE A 119 -11.86 -14.07 -2.09
N ILE A 120 -12.95 -14.69 -2.56
CA ILE A 120 -14.33 -14.28 -2.29
C ILE A 120 -15.03 -15.43 -1.59
N THR A 121 -15.79 -15.12 -0.53
CA THR A 121 -16.60 -16.08 0.18
C THR A 121 -18.03 -16.13 -0.37
N LYS A 122 -18.76 -17.21 -0.06
CA LYS A 122 -20.20 -17.34 -0.39
C LYS A 122 -21.07 -16.23 0.22
N ASN A 123 -20.59 -15.54 1.27
CA ASN A 123 -21.27 -14.43 1.93
C ASN A 123 -21.00 -13.07 1.28
N ASN A 124 -20.45 -13.03 0.06
CA ASN A 124 -20.04 -11.81 -0.64
C ASN A 124 -18.99 -10.98 0.12
N GLU A 125 -18.13 -11.62 0.91
CA GLU A 125 -16.97 -10.99 1.50
C GLU A 125 -15.78 -11.18 0.57
N LEU A 126 -15.06 -10.09 0.27
CA LEU A 126 -13.80 -10.14 -0.48
C LEU A 126 -12.65 -9.97 0.50
N TYR A 127 -11.87 -11.02 0.64
CA TYR A 127 -10.66 -11.02 1.44
C TYR A 127 -9.45 -10.68 0.56
N PHE A 128 -8.64 -9.74 1.03
CA PHE A 128 -7.25 -9.62 0.59
C PHE A 128 -6.35 -10.18 1.70
N VAL A 129 -5.30 -10.85 1.29
CA VAL A 129 -4.37 -11.51 2.22
C VAL A 129 -3.07 -10.72 2.29
N GLU A 130 -2.51 -10.58 3.49
CA GLU A 130 -1.17 -10.08 3.78
C GLU A 130 -0.40 -11.15 4.52
N MET A 131 0.75 -11.52 3.98
CA MET A 131 1.62 -12.55 4.54
C MET A 131 2.95 -11.92 4.91
N THR A 132 3.42 -12.09 6.14
CA THR A 132 4.66 -11.44 6.54
C THR A 132 5.32 -12.09 7.74
N LEU A 133 6.65 -12.14 7.71
CA LEU A 133 7.53 -12.62 8.78
C LEU A 133 7.97 -11.51 9.75
N VAL A 134 7.44 -10.27 9.59
CA VAL A 134 7.84 -9.17 10.48
C VAL A 134 7.35 -9.37 11.91
N LYS A 135 8.24 -9.20 12.88
CA LYS A 135 7.90 -9.34 14.30
C LYS A 135 6.99 -8.22 14.83
N SER A 136 7.07 -7.00 14.28
CA SER A 136 6.20 -5.89 14.68
C SER A 136 5.32 -5.44 13.52
N VAL A 137 4.00 -5.56 13.70
CA VAL A 137 3.02 -5.31 12.64
C VAL A 137 2.40 -3.91 12.67
N LEU A 138 2.88 -3.02 13.55
CA LEU A 138 2.34 -1.66 13.69
C LEU A 138 2.31 -0.87 12.38
N LYS A 139 3.35 -1.02 11.56
CA LYS A 139 3.45 -0.33 10.25
C LYS A 139 2.48 -0.85 9.19
N LEU A 140 1.92 -2.04 9.37
CA LEU A 140 0.96 -2.62 8.40
C LEU A 140 -0.38 -1.89 8.38
N ARG A 141 -0.81 -1.29 9.49
CA ARG A 141 -2.14 -0.64 9.63
C ARG A 141 -2.43 0.37 8.50
N LYS A 142 -1.46 1.22 8.16
CA LYS A 142 -1.63 2.21 7.08
C LYS A 142 -1.79 1.51 5.72
N ARG A 143 -1.00 0.47 5.46
CA ARG A 143 -1.05 -0.32 4.21
C ARG A 143 -2.40 -1.05 4.10
N LEU A 144 -2.87 -1.68 5.17
CA LEU A 144 -4.14 -2.38 5.21
C LEU A 144 -5.32 -1.44 4.93
N ARG A 145 -5.36 -0.27 5.58
CA ARG A 145 -6.40 0.75 5.31
C ARG A 145 -6.41 1.19 3.84
N LYS A 146 -5.23 1.45 3.26
CA LYS A 146 -5.12 1.84 1.86
C LYS A 146 -5.61 0.75 0.92
N LYS A 147 -5.24 -0.53 1.16
CA LYS A 147 -5.69 -1.68 0.37
C LYS A 147 -7.21 -1.86 0.49
N LYS A 148 -7.76 -1.82 1.71
CA LYS A 148 -9.20 -1.88 1.94
C LYS A 148 -9.95 -0.77 1.20
N ALA A 149 -9.52 0.47 1.35
CA ALA A 149 -10.15 1.62 0.69
C ALA A 149 -10.16 1.49 -0.85
N LEU A 150 -9.06 1.01 -1.44
CA LEU A 150 -9.01 0.73 -2.87
C LEU A 150 -10.04 -0.32 -3.27
N LEU A 151 -10.08 -1.44 -2.54
CA LEU A 151 -10.99 -2.54 -2.85
C LEU A 151 -12.46 -2.14 -2.66
N GLU A 152 -12.81 -1.35 -1.65
CA GLU A 152 -14.17 -0.80 -1.47
C GLU A 152 -14.62 0.10 -2.63
N ILE A 153 -13.67 0.79 -3.27
CA ILE A 153 -13.96 1.62 -4.44
C ILE A 153 -14.19 0.76 -5.68
N ILE A 154 -13.32 -0.21 -5.92
CA ILE A 154 -13.38 -1.02 -7.14
C ILE A 154 -14.35 -2.21 -7.04
N PHE A 155 -14.70 -2.62 -5.83
CA PHE A 155 -15.65 -3.71 -5.54
C PHE A 155 -16.75 -3.29 -4.55
N PRO A 156 -17.58 -2.28 -4.87
CA PRO A 156 -18.54 -1.71 -3.94
C PRO A 156 -19.67 -2.67 -3.50
N LYS A 157 -19.79 -3.83 -4.13
CA LYS A 157 -20.79 -4.86 -3.82
C LYS A 157 -20.32 -5.88 -2.79
N TYR A 158 -19.02 -5.90 -2.47
CA TYR A 158 -18.45 -6.83 -1.50
C TYR A 158 -18.14 -6.14 -0.18
N GLU A 159 -18.30 -6.85 0.91
CA GLU A 159 -17.72 -6.46 2.19
C GLU A 159 -16.20 -6.77 2.15
N ILE A 160 -15.37 -5.74 2.31
CA ILE A 160 -13.92 -5.90 2.20
C ILE A 160 -13.32 -6.26 3.55
N LYS A 161 -12.67 -7.42 3.61
CA LYS A 161 -11.98 -7.95 4.78
C LYS A 161 -10.51 -8.22 4.48
N ALA A 162 -9.72 -8.35 5.54
CA ALA A 162 -8.31 -8.71 5.44
C ALA A 162 -8.04 -10.01 6.20
N LEU A 163 -7.28 -10.90 5.59
CA LEU A 163 -6.66 -12.02 6.29
C LEU A 163 -5.16 -11.75 6.42
N ILE A 164 -4.66 -11.72 7.64
CA ILE A 164 -3.25 -11.45 7.92
C ILE A 164 -2.63 -12.72 8.46
N ILE A 165 -1.59 -13.21 7.78
CA ILE A 165 -0.91 -14.45 8.18
C ILE A 165 0.50 -14.09 8.67
N LEU A 166 0.77 -14.45 9.92
CA LEU A 166 1.96 -14.09 10.69
C LEU A 166 2.58 -15.33 11.30
N ASN A 167 3.87 -15.28 11.57
CA ASN A 167 4.50 -16.27 12.44
C ASN A 167 4.16 -16.03 13.91
N GLU A 168 4.20 -17.07 14.69
CA GLU A 168 4.14 -17.00 16.15
C GLU A 168 5.18 -16.00 16.69
N GLY A 169 4.79 -15.31 17.78
CA GLY A 169 5.63 -14.26 18.38
C GLY A 169 5.51 -12.88 17.73
N ALA A 170 4.67 -12.68 16.70
CA ALA A 170 4.40 -11.35 16.16
C ALA A 170 3.65 -10.47 17.17
N THR A 171 4.07 -9.20 17.28
CA THR A 171 3.57 -8.23 18.26
C THR A 171 2.76 -7.11 17.60
N GLY A 172 1.86 -6.47 18.36
CA GLY A 172 1.04 -5.35 17.89
C GLY A 172 -0.28 -5.77 17.23
N VAL A 173 -0.64 -7.05 17.24
CA VAL A 173 -1.83 -7.62 16.59
C VAL A 173 -3.15 -7.05 17.12
N ARG A 174 -3.23 -6.74 18.42
CA ARG A 174 -4.43 -6.14 19.05
C ARG A 174 -4.82 -4.78 18.46
N GLN A 175 -3.92 -4.15 17.72
CA GLN A 175 -4.16 -2.85 17.11
C GLN A 175 -4.71 -2.94 15.67
N PHE A 176 -4.91 -4.12 15.15
CA PHE A 176 -5.53 -4.27 13.84
C PHE A 176 -7.01 -3.85 13.88
N PRO A 177 -7.50 -3.22 12.79
CA PRO A 177 -8.91 -2.91 12.65
C PRO A 177 -9.80 -4.16 12.69
N SER A 178 -11.07 -4.01 13.05
CA SER A 178 -12.04 -5.10 13.20
C SER A 178 -12.30 -5.92 11.92
N TYR A 179 -12.03 -5.36 10.75
CA TYR A 179 -12.13 -6.08 9.47
C TYR A 179 -10.97 -7.04 9.21
N CYS A 180 -9.96 -7.06 10.08
CA CYS A 180 -8.80 -7.94 9.95
C CYS A 180 -8.99 -9.22 10.76
N LYS A 181 -8.84 -10.36 10.10
CA LYS A 181 -8.67 -11.67 10.73
C LYS A 181 -7.20 -12.03 10.73
N VAL A 182 -6.70 -12.62 11.80
CA VAL A 182 -5.28 -12.97 11.93
C VAL A 182 -5.15 -14.48 12.12
N TRP A 183 -4.26 -15.07 11.35
CA TRP A 183 -3.81 -16.45 11.50
C TRP A 183 -2.33 -16.47 11.89
N PHE A 184 -1.97 -17.40 12.76
CA PHE A 184 -0.59 -17.62 13.17
C PHE A 184 -0.10 -18.97 12.67
N THR A 185 1.10 -18.98 12.10
CA THR A 185 1.83 -20.17 11.69
C THR A 185 3.00 -20.41 12.63
N LYS A 186 3.52 -21.61 12.67
CA LYS A 186 4.80 -21.92 13.31
C LYS A 186 5.94 -21.11 12.66
N GLU A 187 7.13 -21.14 13.28
CA GLU A 187 8.31 -20.47 12.75
C GLU A 187 8.70 -21.03 11.39
N PHE A 188 8.92 -20.12 10.42
CA PHE A 188 9.26 -20.45 9.05
C PHE A 188 10.76 -20.28 8.79
N SER A 189 11.32 -21.14 7.94
CA SER A 189 12.68 -21.02 7.44
C SER A 189 12.76 -21.39 5.95
N ALA A 190 13.39 -20.54 5.16
CA ALA A 190 13.60 -20.76 3.73
C ALA A 190 14.94 -21.47 3.41
N LYS A 191 15.62 -22.08 4.38
CA LYS A 191 16.96 -22.70 4.17
C LYS A 191 16.95 -23.76 3.08
N ASN A 192 15.98 -24.68 3.11
CA ASN A 192 15.86 -25.76 2.13
C ASN A 192 15.70 -25.22 0.71
N VAL A 193 14.89 -24.17 0.54
CA VAL A 193 14.68 -23.52 -0.77
C VAL A 193 15.97 -22.85 -1.25
N LEU A 194 16.70 -22.18 -0.36
CA LEU A 194 17.98 -21.56 -0.72
C LEU A 194 19.01 -22.58 -1.12
N GLU A 195 19.15 -23.69 -0.37
CA GLU A 195 20.05 -24.80 -0.68
C GLU A 195 19.69 -25.44 -2.02
N HIS A 196 18.41 -25.64 -2.30
CA HIS A 196 17.94 -26.12 -3.60
C HIS A 196 18.37 -25.19 -4.73
N ILE A 197 18.19 -23.87 -4.59
CA ILE A 197 18.58 -22.88 -5.60
C ILE A 197 20.10 -22.85 -5.83
N ILE A 198 20.90 -23.01 -4.76
CA ILE A 198 22.37 -23.01 -4.86
C ILE A 198 22.85 -24.26 -5.58
N ASN A 199 22.28 -25.42 -5.26
CA ASN A 199 22.75 -26.73 -5.72
C ASN A 199 22.24 -27.11 -7.11
N ASN A 200 21.03 -26.66 -7.44
CA ASN A 200 20.45 -26.91 -8.76
C ASN A 200 20.82 -25.77 -9.71
N LYS A 201 21.69 -26.08 -10.69
CA LYS A 201 21.90 -25.23 -11.85
C LYS A 201 20.50 -25.00 -12.47
N VAL A 202 19.99 -23.78 -12.37
CA VAL A 202 18.73 -23.36 -12.96
C VAL A 202 18.63 -23.87 -14.40
N GLY A 203 17.82 -24.90 -14.68
CA GLY A 203 17.74 -25.45 -16.03
C GLY A 203 16.78 -26.61 -16.26
N LYS A 204 16.48 -27.41 -15.26
CA LYS A 204 15.45 -28.47 -15.40
C LYS A 204 14.25 -28.12 -14.52
N LEU A 205 13.30 -27.46 -15.11
CA LEU A 205 11.99 -27.24 -14.51
C LEU A 205 11.27 -28.58 -14.42
N GLU A 206 11.13 -29.13 -13.24
CA GLU A 206 10.24 -30.24 -12.97
C GLU A 206 8.80 -29.86 -13.28
N LYS A 207 7.93 -30.84 -13.46
CA LYS A 207 6.55 -30.63 -13.88
C LYS A 207 5.77 -29.85 -12.78
N ARG A 208 5.32 -28.65 -13.10
CA ARG A 208 4.49 -27.85 -12.21
C ARG A 208 3.11 -28.46 -12.10
N VAL A 209 2.58 -28.59 -10.90
CA VAL A 209 1.22 -29.01 -10.68
C VAL A 209 0.30 -27.79 -10.76
N LYS A 210 -0.47 -27.66 -11.84
CA LYS A 210 -1.54 -26.66 -11.95
C LYS A 210 -2.78 -27.16 -11.24
N ILE A 211 -3.36 -26.30 -10.42
CA ILE A 211 -4.63 -26.58 -9.76
C ILE A 211 -5.76 -26.07 -10.63
N ASN A 212 -6.65 -26.97 -11.02
CA ASN A 212 -7.87 -26.66 -11.74
C ASN A 212 -9.07 -26.96 -10.84
N SER A 213 -9.83 -25.93 -10.53
CA SER A 213 -11.10 -26.05 -9.80
C SER A 213 -12.04 -24.96 -10.32
N SER A 214 -13.33 -25.20 -10.28
CA SER A 214 -14.36 -24.21 -10.63
C SER A 214 -14.29 -22.94 -9.76
N LYS A 215 -13.67 -23.04 -8.57
CA LYS A 215 -13.43 -21.91 -7.67
C LYS A 215 -12.24 -21.03 -8.10
N MET A 216 -11.34 -21.53 -8.95
CA MET A 216 -10.10 -20.82 -9.33
C MET A 216 -10.37 -19.89 -10.51
N ILE A 217 -10.09 -18.60 -10.31
CA ILE A 217 -10.36 -17.56 -11.32
C ILE A 217 -9.15 -16.68 -11.60
N GLU A 218 -9.09 -16.15 -12.81
CA GLU A 218 -8.10 -15.15 -13.22
C GLU A 218 -8.49 -13.75 -12.70
N ALA A 219 -7.49 -12.95 -12.30
CA ALA A 219 -7.72 -11.62 -11.72
C ALA A 219 -8.54 -10.70 -12.63
N HIS A 220 -8.32 -10.77 -13.96
CA HIS A 220 -9.00 -9.95 -14.97
C HIS A 220 -10.49 -10.30 -15.16
N THR A 221 -10.92 -11.50 -14.75
CA THR A 221 -12.33 -11.92 -14.87
C THR A 221 -13.25 -11.21 -13.86
N LEU A 222 -12.66 -10.59 -12.83
CA LEU A 222 -13.41 -9.81 -11.85
C LEU A 222 -13.90 -8.49 -12.45
N LYS A 223 -15.21 -8.29 -12.44
CA LYS A 223 -15.82 -7.02 -12.86
C LYS A 223 -15.59 -5.94 -11.81
N LEU A 224 -14.75 -4.95 -12.14
CA LEU A 224 -14.47 -3.80 -11.30
C LEU A 224 -15.45 -2.66 -11.60
N HIS A 225 -15.80 -1.89 -10.57
CA HIS A 225 -16.39 -0.58 -10.78
C HIS A 225 -15.35 0.33 -11.46
N PRO A 226 -15.70 1.11 -12.48
CA PRO A 226 -14.78 2.01 -13.17
C PRO A 226 -14.11 2.99 -12.18
N PHE A 227 -12.79 2.91 -12.09
CA PHE A 227 -12.00 3.76 -11.23
C PHE A 227 -10.68 4.14 -11.93
N ARG A 228 -10.33 5.42 -11.87
CA ARG A 228 -9.06 5.94 -12.41
C ARG A 228 -8.36 6.75 -11.33
N TYR A 229 -7.37 6.13 -10.71
CA TYR A 229 -6.68 6.65 -9.53
C TYR A 229 -6.32 8.14 -9.61
N TYR A 230 -5.59 8.55 -10.65
CA TYR A 230 -5.13 9.94 -10.78
C TYR A 230 -6.23 10.93 -11.17
N ASN A 231 -7.15 10.50 -12.02
CA ASN A 231 -8.28 11.36 -12.42
C ASN A 231 -9.17 11.67 -11.21
N THR A 232 -9.42 10.67 -10.38
CA THR A 232 -10.21 10.82 -9.16
C THR A 232 -9.50 11.74 -8.16
N MET A 233 -8.18 11.59 -7.97
CA MET A 233 -7.40 12.49 -7.12
C MET A 233 -7.49 13.95 -7.60
N THR A 234 -7.35 14.18 -8.91
CA THR A 234 -7.49 15.51 -9.51
C THR A 234 -8.90 16.07 -9.32
N TRP A 235 -9.92 15.25 -9.50
CA TRP A 235 -11.31 15.64 -9.28
C TRP A 235 -11.57 16.05 -7.82
N ILE A 236 -11.11 15.25 -6.85
CA ILE A 236 -11.23 15.57 -5.42
C ILE A 236 -10.57 16.91 -5.11
N THR A 237 -9.34 17.13 -5.58
CA THR A 237 -8.61 18.38 -5.37
C THR A 237 -9.38 19.58 -5.94
N LYS A 238 -9.92 19.45 -7.16
CA LYS A 238 -10.73 20.52 -7.78
C LYS A 238 -12.03 20.79 -7.00
N THR A 239 -12.67 19.76 -6.46
CA THR A 239 -13.90 19.87 -5.68
C THR A 239 -13.65 20.51 -4.32
N LEU A 240 -12.54 20.17 -3.68
CA LEU A 240 -12.11 20.83 -2.43
C LEU A 240 -11.88 22.33 -2.60
N ARG A 241 -11.45 22.73 -3.77
CA ARG A 241 -11.33 24.15 -4.13
C ARG A 241 -12.59 24.59 -4.83
N SER A 242 -13.54 25.17 -4.08
CA SER A 242 -14.77 25.69 -4.68
C SER A 242 -14.43 26.71 -5.76
N HIS A 243 -14.95 26.53 -6.96
CA HIS A 243 -14.59 27.27 -8.18
C HIS A 243 -14.81 28.80 -8.12
N LYS A 244 -15.56 29.30 -7.15
CA LYS A 244 -15.95 30.72 -7.12
C LYS A 244 -15.24 31.60 -6.08
N LYS A 245 -14.57 31.02 -5.06
CA LYS A 245 -14.05 31.80 -3.93
C LYS A 245 -12.71 31.34 -3.35
N HIS A 246 -12.00 30.39 -3.95
CA HIS A 246 -10.79 29.79 -3.38
C HIS A 246 -10.97 29.24 -1.94
N ILE A 247 -12.18 28.94 -1.54
CA ILE A 247 -12.53 28.37 -0.24
C ILE A 247 -12.55 26.85 -0.39
N LEU A 248 -11.93 26.15 0.54
CA LEU A 248 -11.96 24.70 0.59
C LEU A 248 -13.30 24.20 1.16
N ASP A 249 -13.96 23.33 0.42
CA ASP A 249 -15.14 22.63 0.90
C ASP A 249 -14.73 21.43 1.77
N MET A 250 -14.49 21.68 3.03
CA MET A 250 -14.11 20.64 3.99
C MET A 250 -15.26 19.66 4.29
N TYR A 251 -16.52 20.08 4.13
CA TYR A 251 -17.67 19.19 4.28
C TYR A 251 -17.67 18.08 3.24
N PHE A 252 -17.17 18.36 2.05
CA PHE A 252 -16.97 17.33 1.03
C PHE A 252 -15.99 16.24 1.51
N LEU A 253 -14.84 16.62 2.08
CA LEU A 253 -13.86 15.66 2.62
C LEU A 253 -14.40 14.81 3.77
N MET A 254 -15.27 15.41 4.61
CA MET A 254 -15.84 14.75 5.77
C MET A 254 -17.04 13.85 5.42
N ASN A 255 -17.51 13.87 4.18
CA ASN A 255 -18.60 13.03 3.73
C ASN A 255 -18.18 11.54 3.77
N HIS A 256 -18.99 10.69 4.39
CA HIS A 256 -18.72 9.25 4.52
C HIS A 256 -18.41 8.55 3.18
N LYS A 257 -19.08 8.98 2.10
CA LYS A 257 -18.82 8.45 0.76
C LYS A 257 -17.41 8.79 0.24
N ILE A 258 -16.79 9.83 0.77
CA ILE A 258 -15.47 10.33 0.37
C ILE A 258 -14.36 9.83 1.30
N GLN A 259 -14.66 9.40 2.52
CA GLN A 259 -13.66 8.96 3.50
C GLN A 259 -12.77 7.83 2.97
N ARG A 260 -13.33 6.88 2.19
CA ARG A 260 -12.54 5.83 1.53
C ARG A 260 -11.46 6.39 0.59
N TYR A 261 -11.73 7.51 -0.10
CA TYR A 261 -10.72 8.18 -0.92
C TYR A 261 -9.63 8.81 -0.05
N HIS A 262 -10.00 9.30 1.12
CA HIS A 262 -9.05 9.82 2.11
C HIS A 262 -8.11 8.73 2.61
N ASP A 263 -8.62 7.53 2.88
CA ASP A 263 -7.80 6.37 3.27
C ASP A 263 -6.91 5.88 2.13
N LEU A 264 -7.40 5.96 0.88
CA LEU A 264 -6.64 5.56 -0.29
C LEU A 264 -5.48 6.51 -0.60
N TYR A 265 -5.73 7.82 -0.61
CA TYR A 265 -4.73 8.82 -1.02
C TYR A 265 -3.88 9.32 0.14
N ASN A 266 -4.39 9.34 1.35
CA ASN A 266 -3.82 9.92 2.58
C ASN A 266 -3.50 11.41 2.50
N LYS A 267 -3.28 11.96 1.32
CA LYS A 267 -2.78 13.31 1.10
C LYS A 267 -3.39 13.93 -0.15
N PHE A 268 -3.90 15.17 -0.03
CA PHE A 268 -4.38 15.97 -1.14
C PHE A 268 -3.61 17.28 -1.18
N TYR A 269 -2.85 17.51 -2.24
CA TYR A 269 -2.20 18.79 -2.48
C TYR A 269 -3.23 19.81 -2.92
N ILE A 270 -3.31 20.95 -2.21
CA ILE A 270 -4.38 21.95 -2.39
C ILE A 270 -3.90 23.27 -3.00
N GLY A 271 -2.61 23.55 -2.96
CA GLY A 271 -2.01 24.74 -3.50
C GLY A 271 -0.65 25.03 -2.90
N TYR A 272 -0.18 26.26 -3.03
CA TYR A 272 1.09 26.70 -2.49
C TYR A 272 0.99 28.08 -1.83
N LEU A 273 1.94 28.37 -0.96
CA LEU A 273 2.25 29.67 -0.40
C LEU A 273 3.56 30.16 -0.99
N ASP A 274 3.68 31.43 -1.28
CA ASP A 274 4.99 32.04 -1.49
C ASP A 274 5.78 31.98 -0.18
N ILE A 275 7.10 32.03 -0.28
CA ILE A 275 7.95 31.88 0.91
C ILE A 275 7.72 33.01 1.93
N GLY A 276 7.38 34.23 1.48
CA GLY A 276 7.03 35.32 2.37
C GLY A 276 5.80 35.01 3.23
N ASP A 277 4.71 34.59 2.59
CA ASP A 277 3.49 34.16 3.30
C ASP A 277 3.76 32.94 4.22
N ALA A 278 4.63 32.02 3.76
CA ALA A 278 4.98 30.84 4.57
C ALA A 278 5.84 31.20 5.79
N ARG A 279 6.73 32.17 5.70
CA ARG A 279 7.51 32.68 6.84
C ARG A 279 6.62 33.21 7.95
N GLU A 280 5.60 33.98 7.60
CA GLU A 280 4.63 34.51 8.56
C GLU A 280 3.86 33.38 9.26
N ILE A 281 3.36 32.39 8.47
CA ILE A 281 2.51 31.32 9.01
C ILE A 281 3.31 30.26 9.79
N LEU A 282 4.55 29.96 9.34
CA LEU A 282 5.36 28.86 9.84
C LEU A 282 6.53 29.33 10.73
N ASN A 283 6.67 30.65 10.92
CA ASN A 283 7.75 31.26 11.69
C ASN A 283 9.14 30.78 11.21
N LEU A 284 9.39 30.85 9.89
CA LEU A 284 10.64 30.41 9.28
C LEU A 284 11.71 31.48 9.36
N ASN A 285 12.97 31.07 9.57
CA ASN A 285 14.12 31.99 9.56
C ASN A 285 14.33 32.59 8.18
N GLU A 286 14.57 33.90 8.10
CA GLU A 286 14.71 34.64 6.83
C GLU A 286 15.88 34.16 5.98
N ASP A 287 16.98 33.73 6.59
CA ASP A 287 18.22 33.40 5.90
C ASP A 287 18.27 32.00 5.28
N GLU A 288 17.34 31.12 5.63
CA GLU A 288 17.41 29.72 5.21
C GLU A 288 16.75 29.45 3.84
N TYR A 289 15.94 30.38 3.32
CA TYR A 289 15.08 30.13 2.17
C TYR A 289 15.12 31.24 1.13
N ASN A 290 15.32 30.86 -0.14
CA ASN A 290 15.27 31.77 -1.27
C ASN A 290 13.83 32.25 -1.55
N ASN A 291 13.68 33.55 -1.86
CA ASN A 291 12.37 34.15 -2.18
C ASN A 291 11.63 33.52 -3.38
N GLN A 292 12.32 32.76 -4.22
CA GLN A 292 11.71 32.02 -5.33
C GLN A 292 11.13 30.65 -4.90
N GLN A 293 11.35 30.21 -3.67
CA GLN A 293 10.83 28.94 -3.20
C GLN A 293 9.35 29.06 -2.87
N ARG A 294 8.63 27.97 -3.12
CA ARG A 294 7.20 27.83 -2.85
C ARG A 294 6.99 26.74 -1.84
N VAL A 295 6.05 26.95 -0.92
CA VAL A 295 5.65 25.97 0.06
C VAL A 295 4.33 25.36 -0.37
N VAL A 296 4.37 24.10 -0.77
CA VAL A 296 3.18 23.35 -1.17
C VAL A 296 2.41 22.93 0.07
N VAL A 297 1.12 23.14 0.06
CA VAL A 297 0.20 22.80 1.17
C VAL A 297 -0.62 21.60 0.79
N ALA A 298 -0.70 20.64 1.71
CA ALA A 298 -1.52 19.45 1.57
C ALA A 298 -2.43 19.25 2.78
N ILE A 299 -3.60 18.68 2.52
CA ILE A 299 -4.46 18.08 3.55
C ILE A 299 -4.04 16.63 3.71
N GLU A 300 -3.67 16.22 4.92
CA GLU A 300 -3.17 14.87 5.20
C GLU A 300 -3.93 14.21 6.35
N LYS A 301 -4.27 12.93 6.17
CA LYS A 301 -4.81 12.08 7.24
C LYS A 301 -3.66 11.44 8.00
N LYS A 302 -3.55 11.72 9.29
CA LYS A 302 -2.54 11.13 10.20
C LYS A 302 -2.97 9.74 10.69
N HIS A 303 -2.06 9.06 11.38
CA HIS A 303 -2.32 7.74 11.96
C HIS A 303 -3.45 7.73 13.01
N SER A 304 -3.68 8.86 13.67
CA SER A 304 -4.76 9.10 14.64
C SER A 304 -6.13 9.33 14.02
N ASP A 305 -6.27 9.17 12.70
CA ASP A 305 -7.44 9.57 11.90
C ASP A 305 -7.71 11.09 11.88
N GLU A 306 -6.81 11.86 12.45
CA GLU A 306 -6.82 13.31 12.42
C GLU A 306 -6.49 13.83 11.02
N ILE A 307 -7.25 14.83 10.56
CA ILE A 307 -6.99 15.54 9.31
C ILE A 307 -6.25 16.83 9.64
N VAL A 308 -5.08 17.00 9.04
CA VAL A 308 -4.19 18.14 9.31
C VAL A 308 -3.70 18.77 8.01
N LEU A 309 -3.25 20.04 8.11
CA LEU A 309 -2.45 20.66 7.07
C LEU A 309 -0.99 20.24 7.22
N THR A 310 -0.37 19.94 6.10
CA THR A 310 1.06 19.63 6.02
C THR A 310 1.69 20.52 4.95
N TYR A 311 2.84 21.07 5.25
CA TYR A 311 3.55 22.03 4.42
C TYR A 311 4.83 21.40 3.87
N TYR A 312 5.10 21.59 2.58
CA TYR A 312 6.25 21.01 1.90
C TYR A 312 7.01 22.10 1.16
N ILE A 313 8.30 22.24 1.41
CA ILE A 313 9.14 23.15 0.64
C ILE A 313 9.78 22.44 -0.54
N GLN A 314 9.71 23.04 -1.71
CA GLN A 314 10.42 22.58 -2.90
C GLN A 314 11.80 23.24 -2.96
N LYS A 315 12.88 22.48 -2.72
CA LYS A 315 14.25 23.05 -2.70
C LYS A 315 14.89 23.22 -4.08
N THR A 316 14.53 22.45 -5.10
CA THR A 316 15.06 22.63 -6.46
C THR A 316 14.05 22.25 -7.53
N ARG A 317 14.07 22.95 -8.70
CA ARG A 317 13.20 22.60 -9.84
C ARG A 317 13.54 21.24 -10.49
N LYS A 318 14.79 20.78 -10.39
CA LYS A 318 15.28 19.56 -11.04
C LYS A 318 15.18 18.33 -10.14
N ASN A 319 15.36 18.52 -8.82
CA ASN A 319 15.23 17.47 -7.82
C ASN A 319 14.19 17.93 -6.81
N LEU A 320 12.96 17.46 -6.96
CA LEU A 320 11.85 17.78 -6.07
C LEU A 320 12.04 17.08 -4.73
N PHE A 321 12.95 17.59 -3.93
CA PHE A 321 13.01 17.22 -2.53
C PHE A 321 11.95 18.02 -1.79
N LEU A 322 10.94 17.34 -1.30
CA LEU A 322 9.97 17.91 -0.40
C LEU A 322 10.51 17.84 1.02
N TYR A 323 10.45 18.95 1.70
CA TYR A 323 10.69 19.03 3.13
C TYR A 323 9.36 19.29 3.79
N SER A 324 8.95 18.45 4.75
CA SER A 324 7.76 18.73 5.52
C SER A 324 8.08 19.62 6.70
N PHE A 325 7.19 20.59 6.91
CA PHE A 325 7.18 21.42 8.10
C PHE A 325 6.11 20.89 9.05
N THR A 326 6.42 20.82 10.32
CA THR A 326 5.42 20.62 11.36
C THR A 326 4.90 21.97 11.83
N GLU A 327 3.75 22.00 12.48
CA GLU A 327 3.22 23.23 13.09
C GLU A 327 4.17 23.83 14.15
N ASN A 328 5.10 23.03 14.67
CA ASN A 328 6.13 23.44 15.63
C ASN A 328 7.41 23.98 14.95
N GLY A 329 7.40 24.21 13.65
CA GLY A 329 8.54 24.74 12.89
C GLY A 329 9.68 23.74 12.63
N SER A 330 9.54 22.49 13.04
CA SER A 330 10.55 21.47 12.71
C SER A 330 10.46 21.07 11.24
N ILE A 331 11.62 20.98 10.59
CA ILE A 331 11.73 20.58 9.19
C ILE A 331 12.24 19.16 9.11
N THR A 332 11.49 18.28 8.51
CA THR A 332 11.95 16.92 8.22
C THR A 332 12.06 16.72 6.72
N LYS A 333 13.24 16.28 6.25
CA LYS A 333 13.38 15.81 4.89
C LYS A 333 12.50 14.57 4.75
N GLU A 334 11.53 14.58 3.85
CA GLU A 334 10.83 13.34 3.55
C GLU A 334 11.85 12.32 3.04
N LYS A 335 12.00 11.22 3.81
CA LYS A 335 12.82 10.06 3.44
C LYS A 335 12.19 9.33 2.27
N LYS A 336 12.24 9.96 1.11
CA LYS A 336 12.01 9.24 -0.12
C LYS A 336 13.34 9.18 -0.83
N ASP A 337 13.66 7.99 -1.31
CA ASP A 337 14.64 7.67 -2.31
C ASP A 337 14.82 8.87 -3.26
N PRO A 338 16.02 9.28 -3.71
CA PRO A 338 16.23 10.37 -4.67
C PRO A 338 15.36 10.28 -5.94
N TYR A 339 14.81 9.10 -6.21
CA TYR A 339 13.75 8.85 -7.21
C TYR A 339 12.33 8.78 -6.62
N GLY A 340 12.13 9.05 -5.35
CA GLY A 340 11.00 8.63 -4.55
C GLY A 340 9.79 9.53 -4.54
N ILE A 341 9.81 10.66 -5.26
CA ILE A 341 8.61 11.35 -5.67
C ILE A 341 8.23 10.79 -7.03
N THR A 342 7.11 10.10 -7.09
CA THR A 342 6.66 9.53 -8.35
C THR A 342 6.48 10.63 -9.38
N VAL A 343 6.72 10.32 -10.67
CA VAL A 343 6.47 11.24 -11.79
C VAL A 343 5.09 11.89 -11.70
N THR A 344 4.14 11.18 -11.15
CA THR A 344 2.76 11.66 -10.98
C THR A 344 2.60 12.61 -9.80
N GLU A 345 3.27 12.36 -8.67
CA GLU A 345 3.30 13.34 -7.56
C GLU A 345 3.99 14.61 -8.01
N VAL A 346 5.09 14.51 -8.75
CA VAL A 346 5.76 15.66 -9.38
C VAL A 346 4.80 16.41 -10.32
N TYR A 347 4.07 15.71 -11.16
CA TYR A 347 3.08 16.32 -12.05
C TYR A 347 2.00 17.08 -11.27
N HIS A 348 1.46 16.48 -10.21
CA HIS A 348 0.45 17.14 -9.38
C HIS A 348 1.02 18.35 -8.64
N ILE A 349 2.22 18.24 -8.07
CA ILE A 349 2.89 19.36 -7.39
C ILE A 349 3.13 20.49 -8.37
N ASN A 350 3.68 20.22 -9.55
CA ASN A 350 3.91 21.24 -10.58
C ASN A 350 2.60 21.90 -11.03
N LYS A 351 1.53 21.14 -11.15
CA LYS A 351 0.20 21.69 -11.45
C LYS A 351 -0.32 22.60 -10.34
N MET A 352 -0.05 22.26 -9.05
CA MET A 352 -0.42 23.08 -7.90
C MET A 352 0.48 24.32 -7.73
N MET A 353 1.46 24.51 -8.57
CA MET A 353 2.31 25.69 -8.63
C MET A 353 1.82 26.75 -9.63
N GLY A 354 0.73 26.50 -10.36
CA GLY A 354 0.07 27.52 -11.18
C GLY A 354 -0.57 28.61 -10.30
N ASP A 355 -0.64 29.83 -10.83
CA ASP A 355 -1.10 31.00 -10.05
C ASP A 355 -2.51 30.84 -9.50
N GLU A 356 -3.36 30.08 -10.17
CA GLU A 356 -4.69 29.71 -9.71
C GLU A 356 -4.71 28.88 -8.42
N TYR A 357 -3.55 28.32 -8.04
CA TYR A 357 -3.42 27.51 -6.82
C TYR A 357 -2.69 28.24 -5.69
N ARG A 358 -2.36 29.50 -5.84
CA ARG A 358 -1.79 30.31 -4.76
C ARG A 358 -2.80 30.44 -3.62
N LEU A 359 -2.32 30.16 -2.41
CA LEU A 359 -3.08 30.29 -1.17
C LEU A 359 -2.61 31.57 -0.45
N THR A 360 -3.55 32.28 0.14
CA THR A 360 -3.24 33.44 0.98
C THR A 360 -3.20 33.03 2.46
N PRO A 361 -2.56 33.82 3.34
CA PRO A 361 -2.62 33.61 4.80
C PRO A 361 -4.07 33.47 5.31
N SER A 362 -4.98 34.27 4.79
CA SER A 362 -6.41 34.19 5.12
C SER A 362 -7.02 32.85 4.70
N ASN A 363 -6.69 32.33 3.51
CA ASN A 363 -7.13 30.99 3.11
C ASN A 363 -6.65 29.91 4.09
N ILE A 364 -5.37 29.96 4.49
CA ILE A 364 -4.81 29.00 5.45
C ILE A 364 -5.47 29.09 6.80
N SER A 365 -5.70 30.31 7.30
CA SER A 365 -6.45 30.54 8.56
C SER A 365 -7.83 29.92 8.52
N THR A 366 -8.57 30.15 7.41
CA THR A 366 -9.91 29.58 7.19
C THR A 366 -9.86 28.04 7.17
N ILE A 367 -8.88 27.45 6.45
CA ILE A 367 -8.71 26.01 6.39
C ILE A 367 -8.42 25.42 7.77
N LYS A 368 -7.50 26.03 8.52
CA LYS A 368 -7.17 25.60 9.90
C LYS A 368 -8.41 25.63 10.80
N LYS A 369 -9.22 26.69 10.70
CA LYS A 369 -10.47 26.80 11.45
C LYS A 369 -11.44 25.67 11.08
N LEU A 370 -11.70 25.45 9.80
CA LEU A 370 -12.62 24.42 9.31
C LEU A 370 -12.16 23.00 9.71
N LEU A 371 -10.85 22.71 9.65
CA LEU A 371 -10.30 21.43 10.09
C LEU A 371 -10.56 21.19 11.58
N ARG A 372 -10.33 22.20 12.43
CA ARG A 372 -10.59 22.11 13.87
C ARG A 372 -12.09 21.91 14.18
N GLU A 373 -12.95 22.66 13.55
CA GLU A 373 -14.41 22.56 13.75
C GLU A 373 -14.94 21.20 13.32
N ASN A 374 -14.51 20.70 12.16
CA ASN A 374 -14.94 19.40 11.65
C ASN A 374 -14.36 18.24 12.49
N PHE A 375 -13.13 18.34 12.98
CA PHE A 375 -12.52 17.36 13.88
C PHE A 375 -13.31 17.26 15.20
N VAL A 376 -13.69 18.38 15.78
CA VAL A 376 -14.52 18.41 17.00
C VAL A 376 -15.87 17.76 16.75
N LYS A 377 -16.56 18.09 15.66
CA LYS A 377 -17.87 17.50 15.30
C LYS A 377 -17.79 16.00 15.07
N THR A 378 -16.77 15.49 14.38
CA THR A 378 -16.58 14.04 14.16
C THR A 378 -16.31 13.27 15.45
N LYS A 379 -15.57 13.83 16.39
CA LYS A 379 -15.37 13.21 17.70
C LYS A 379 -16.67 13.04 18.50
N TYR A 380 -17.60 13.96 18.35
CA TYR A 380 -18.90 13.88 19.05
C TYR A 380 -19.90 12.96 18.35
N LEU A 381 -19.79 12.76 17.03
CA LEU A 381 -20.67 11.87 16.26
C LEU A 381 -20.35 10.37 16.43
N HIS A 382 -19.17 10.03 16.93
CA HIS A 382 -18.72 8.65 17.15
C HIS A 382 -18.72 8.21 18.63
N LYS A 383 -19.40 8.94 19.51
CA LYS A 383 -19.70 8.39 20.84
C LYS A 383 -21.03 7.65 20.76
N PRO A 384 -21.05 6.34 21.09
CA PRO A 384 -22.28 5.55 21.14
C PRO A 384 -23.27 6.08 22.17
#